data_783343251f4cd41b3b7a6c292ce6c7c4
#
_entry.id   783343251f4cd41b3b7a6c292ce6c7c4
#
_cell.length_a   1.000
_cell.length_b   1.000
_cell.length_c   1.000
_cell.angle_alpha   90.00
_cell.angle_beta   90.00
_cell.angle_gamma   90.00
#
_symmetry.space_group_name_H-M   'P 1'
#
loop_
_entity.id
_entity.type
_entity.pdbx_description
1 polymer ?
#
loop_
_entity_poly.entity_id
_entity_poly.type
_entity_poly.pdbx_seq_one_letter_code
_entity_poly.pdbx_strand_id
1 'polypeptide(L)'
;MYKRQLTLVGKADHQGTGIYVEHDNDRLHFFNIKMENMYQGVKLQGCDAITLARIDATDVVNGIEMNGGIQNMVTNSAFGSSQGGVAARISGESNLIFSHNKLTANDDWCANFTGCSRVNISDNEFTGNKMTFFELSGQNNLLSDNLFTVNQSDNQLNGKEADYGVIHVKGEYNHFTSNTINVSWSEGIENPTTVNAAEGENNRFADCTIEDKNSNQVFYISELSEVIDCGVTEENIKVKPSGLDLTNAAYVITYNSPEEIEDDDEKASYAWFKKQFVNGKVVTPAMLTSEDLSVYDVIWVHIDRVGIGAGWDKLPLSTDAIAALTTYYKNGGNLFLSNHATQLVVPLGRTERAPGIFADGEGGDGADVWTINANIGMEYDHRSHPVFAGMVTSDQFSHETFPLIGPGRREDHNCMWDLNSYGFPGLYPNAGNIVKAFEEENNATVLATWGHVTDYCCAGMVEFTSTAEYQGTCIALGLAAYEWNQNSNLNVYQDNIVLMTKNILHYLSAKK
;
A
#
# COMPACT_ATOMS: atom_id res chain seq x y z
N MET A 1 24.66 29.99 28.71
CA MET A 1 23.44 29.24 28.49
C MET A 1 23.74 27.80 28.90
N TYR A 2 23.18 27.31 29.97
CA TYR A 2 23.37 25.93 30.40
C TYR A 2 22.58 25.01 29.48
N LYS A 3 23.28 24.22 28.66
CA LYS A 3 22.66 23.14 27.89
C LYS A 3 22.30 22.03 28.86
N ARG A 4 21.05 21.97 29.30
CA ARG A 4 20.58 20.86 30.12
C ARG A 4 20.10 19.76 29.18
N GLN A 5 20.66 18.57 29.29
CA GLN A 5 20.19 17.34 28.66
C GLN A 5 19.39 16.56 29.72
N LEU A 6 18.23 16.07 29.31
CA LEU A 6 17.46 15.10 30.06
C LEU A 6 18.01 13.71 29.74
N THR A 7 18.34 12.92 30.72
CA THR A 7 18.71 11.52 30.52
C THR A 7 17.61 10.64 31.09
N LEU A 8 17.08 9.76 30.27
CA LEU A 8 16.13 8.72 30.64
C LEU A 8 16.89 7.39 30.70
N VAL A 9 16.81 6.67 31.82
CA VAL A 9 17.53 5.41 31.99
C VAL A 9 16.54 4.29 32.24
N GLY A 10 16.56 3.28 31.36
CA GLY A 10 15.75 2.08 31.49
C GLY A 10 16.23 1.20 32.69
N LYS A 11 15.42 0.20 33.01
CA LYS A 11 15.82 -0.82 33.97
C LYS A 11 16.86 -1.73 33.33
N ALA A 12 17.55 -2.51 34.18
CA ALA A 12 18.46 -3.55 33.71
C ALA A 12 17.78 -4.43 32.62
N ASP A 13 18.57 -4.91 31.68
CA ASP A 13 18.14 -5.77 30.58
C ASP A 13 17.29 -5.07 29.50
N HIS A 14 17.52 -3.79 29.23
CA HIS A 14 16.87 -3.05 28.19
C HIS A 14 15.31 -3.18 28.23
N GLN A 15 14.71 -2.62 29.27
CA GLN A 15 13.26 -2.61 29.42
C GLN A 15 12.68 -1.20 29.37
N GLY A 16 11.48 -1.08 28.82
CA GLY A 16 10.72 0.16 28.77
C GLY A 16 10.93 0.97 27.48
N THR A 17 10.12 2.01 27.36
CA THR A 17 10.13 2.97 26.26
C THR A 17 10.51 4.35 26.78
N GLY A 18 11.43 5.03 26.11
CA GLY A 18 11.90 6.36 26.49
C GLY A 18 10.88 7.45 26.25
N ILE A 19 10.43 7.60 25.02
CA ILE A 19 9.34 8.49 24.61
C ILE A 19 8.27 7.65 23.96
N TYR A 20 7.05 7.73 24.46
CA TYR A 20 5.87 7.13 23.86
C TYR A 20 4.79 8.19 23.71
N VAL A 21 4.31 8.37 22.47
CA VAL A 21 3.23 9.30 22.14
C VAL A 21 2.19 8.53 21.33
N GLU A 22 0.96 8.58 21.82
CA GLU A 22 -0.21 7.98 21.18
C GLU A 22 -1.03 9.03 20.42
N HIS A 23 -2.01 8.55 19.67
CA HIS A 23 -3.00 9.33 18.92
C HIS A 23 -3.52 10.57 19.67
N ASP A 24 -3.88 11.58 18.93
CA ASP A 24 -4.43 12.86 19.43
C ASP A 24 -3.45 13.70 20.27
N ASN A 25 -2.16 13.36 20.29
CA ASN A 25 -1.14 14.12 20.97
C ASN A 25 -0.22 14.82 19.96
N ASP A 26 -0.76 15.76 19.23
CA ASP A 26 -0.09 16.46 18.15
C ASP A 26 0.70 17.67 18.62
N ARG A 27 1.59 18.15 17.74
CA ARG A 27 2.38 19.39 17.93
C ARG A 27 3.27 19.40 19.14
N LEU A 28 3.77 18.22 19.54
CA LEU A 28 4.72 18.09 20.64
C LEU A 28 6.16 18.25 20.14
N HIS A 29 7.00 18.79 20.99
CA HIS A 29 8.41 19.02 20.69
C HIS A 29 9.30 18.40 21.77
N PHE A 30 10.18 17.52 21.38
CA PHE A 30 11.15 16.84 22.25
C PHE A 30 12.56 17.24 21.83
N PHE A 31 13.32 17.80 22.78
CA PHE A 31 14.63 18.31 22.49
C PHE A 31 15.67 17.86 23.50
N ASN A 32 16.85 17.46 23.04
CA ASN A 32 18.04 17.25 23.83
C ASN A 32 17.82 16.18 24.93
N ILE A 33 17.34 15.03 24.53
CA ILE A 33 17.04 13.88 25.39
C ILE A 33 17.98 12.74 25.05
N LYS A 34 18.62 12.17 26.08
CA LYS A 34 19.41 10.95 25.98
C LYS A 34 18.65 9.78 26.60
N MET A 35 18.71 8.64 25.96
CA MET A 35 18.09 7.38 26.42
C MET A 35 19.15 6.32 26.56
N GLU A 36 19.17 5.64 27.69
CA GLU A 36 20.13 4.60 28.00
C GLU A 36 19.43 3.34 28.48
N ASN A 37 19.89 2.20 28.02
CA ASN A 37 19.46 0.89 28.48
C ASN A 37 17.92 0.67 28.36
N MET A 38 17.33 1.03 27.20
CA MET A 38 15.90 0.86 26.96
C MET A 38 15.62 -0.17 25.87
N TYR A 39 14.45 -0.78 25.94
CA TYR A 39 13.97 -1.63 24.83
C TYR A 39 13.61 -0.80 23.60
N GLN A 40 12.86 0.28 23.81
CA GLN A 40 12.43 1.19 22.75
C GLN A 40 12.88 2.61 23.10
N GLY A 41 13.60 3.27 22.20
CA GLY A 41 13.98 4.67 22.38
C GLY A 41 12.76 5.59 22.23
N VAL A 42 12.26 5.71 21.04
CA VAL A 42 11.09 6.54 20.70
C VAL A 42 10.03 5.70 20.02
N LYS A 43 8.76 5.89 20.41
CA LYS A 43 7.60 5.31 19.76
C LYS A 43 6.51 6.37 19.55
N LEU A 44 6.13 6.63 18.31
CA LEU A 44 5.03 7.51 17.92
C LEU A 44 3.97 6.70 17.20
N GLN A 45 2.71 6.90 17.56
CA GLN A 45 1.58 6.22 16.94
C GLN A 45 0.49 7.21 16.57
N GLY A 46 0.27 7.43 15.26
CA GLY A 46 -0.79 8.29 14.75
C GLY A 46 -0.70 9.74 15.22
N CYS A 47 0.50 10.31 15.29
CA CYS A 47 0.72 11.65 15.82
C CYS A 47 1.23 12.59 14.72
N ASP A 48 0.69 13.81 14.68
CA ASP A 48 1.01 14.80 13.67
C ASP A 48 1.84 15.96 14.22
N ALA A 49 2.68 16.52 13.33
CA ALA A 49 3.51 17.69 13.62
C ALA A 49 4.41 17.54 14.87
N ILE A 50 4.86 16.33 15.15
CA ILE A 50 5.81 16.06 16.23
C ILE A 50 7.22 16.48 15.78
N THR A 51 7.95 17.14 16.66
CA THR A 51 9.36 17.44 16.44
C THR A 51 10.24 16.68 17.43
N LEU A 52 11.14 15.86 16.91
CA LEU A 52 12.21 15.20 17.62
C LEU A 52 13.55 15.82 17.18
N ALA A 53 14.26 16.46 18.08
CA ALA A 53 15.56 17.04 17.76
C ALA A 53 16.60 16.83 18.86
N ARG A 54 17.80 16.41 18.46
CA ARG A 54 18.90 16.11 19.40
C ARG A 54 18.48 15.00 20.38
N ILE A 55 17.86 13.99 19.87
CA ILE A 55 17.57 12.76 20.59
C ILE A 55 18.80 11.84 20.46
N ASP A 56 19.26 11.28 21.55
CA ASP A 56 20.29 10.25 21.57
C ASP A 56 19.68 8.97 22.15
N ALA A 57 19.31 8.07 21.26
CA ALA A 57 18.78 6.75 21.57
C ALA A 57 19.67 5.66 20.93
N THR A 58 20.96 5.70 21.28
CA THR A 58 21.97 4.76 20.75
C THR A 58 22.17 3.53 21.62
N ASP A 59 21.86 3.62 22.92
CA ASP A 59 21.91 2.50 23.87
C ASP A 59 20.52 1.91 24.12
N VAL A 60 19.93 1.36 23.06
CA VAL A 60 18.57 0.80 23.05
C VAL A 60 18.52 -0.46 22.18
N VAL A 61 17.44 -1.26 22.30
CA VAL A 61 17.20 -2.37 21.38
C VAL A 61 16.63 -1.84 20.07
N ASN A 62 15.59 -1.00 20.12
CA ASN A 62 15.03 -0.31 18.94
C ASN A 62 15.15 1.19 19.10
N GLY A 63 15.69 1.87 18.10
CA GLY A 63 15.93 3.31 18.14
C GLY A 63 14.65 4.12 18.10
N ILE A 64 14.06 4.27 16.91
CA ILE A 64 12.81 4.99 16.70
C ILE A 64 11.81 4.15 15.93
N GLU A 65 10.56 4.16 16.38
CA GLU A 65 9.39 3.60 15.70
C GLU A 65 8.36 4.70 15.53
N MET A 66 7.92 4.90 14.27
CA MET A 66 6.83 5.83 13.93
C MET A 66 5.80 5.07 13.11
N ASN A 67 4.55 5.19 13.46
CA ASN A 67 3.48 4.46 12.82
C ASN A 67 2.28 5.36 12.53
N GLY A 68 2.23 5.86 11.32
CA GLY A 68 1.23 6.81 10.84
C GLY A 68 1.42 8.22 11.41
N GLY A 69 1.37 9.21 10.56
CA GLY A 69 1.47 10.61 10.98
C GLY A 69 1.76 11.53 9.80
N ILE A 70 1.55 12.81 10.02
CA ILE A 70 1.70 13.84 8.99
C ILE A 70 2.55 14.99 9.51
N GLN A 71 3.49 15.47 8.69
CA GLN A 71 4.31 16.64 8.99
C GLN A 71 5.21 16.48 10.24
N ASN A 72 5.62 15.28 10.54
CA ASN A 72 6.57 15.01 11.60
C ASN A 72 7.99 15.44 11.20
N MET A 73 8.82 15.74 12.18
CA MET A 73 10.22 16.13 11.97
C MET A 73 11.14 15.38 12.93
N VAL A 74 12.13 14.69 12.41
CA VAL A 74 13.19 14.04 13.16
C VAL A 74 14.52 14.57 12.65
N THR A 75 15.26 15.28 13.49
CA THR A 75 16.48 15.94 13.04
C THR A 75 17.59 15.98 14.07
N ASN A 76 18.84 15.98 13.60
CA ASN A 76 20.04 16.11 14.43
C ASN A 76 20.07 15.09 15.58
N SER A 77 19.59 13.88 15.34
CA SER A 77 19.40 12.84 16.35
C SER A 77 20.23 11.60 16.04
N ALA A 78 20.49 10.78 17.05
CA ALA A 78 21.21 9.54 16.90
C ALA A 78 20.35 8.37 17.39
N PHE A 79 20.22 7.34 16.56
CA PHE A 79 19.46 6.14 16.84
C PHE A 79 20.33 4.91 16.61
N GLY A 80 20.30 3.99 17.55
CA GLY A 80 21.01 2.72 17.46
C GLY A 80 20.06 1.54 17.55
N SER A 81 20.58 0.36 17.20
CA SER A 81 19.91 -0.90 17.48
C SER A 81 20.89 -1.91 18.07
N SER A 82 20.34 -2.82 18.86
CA SER A 82 21.07 -3.94 19.45
C SER A 82 20.16 -5.16 19.58
N GLN A 83 20.72 -6.32 19.81
CA GLN A 83 19.97 -7.55 20.12
C GLN A 83 18.93 -7.93 19.02
N GLY A 84 19.21 -7.66 17.75
CA GLY A 84 18.26 -7.92 16.63
C GLY A 84 17.18 -6.87 16.46
N GLY A 85 17.30 -5.71 17.11
CA GLY A 85 16.39 -4.57 16.93
C GLY A 85 16.70 -3.74 15.69
N VAL A 86 15.91 -2.71 15.46
CA VAL A 86 15.99 -1.81 14.30
C VAL A 86 16.28 -0.38 14.74
N ALA A 87 17.22 0.31 14.07
CA ALA A 87 17.53 1.70 14.44
C ALA A 87 16.40 2.67 14.08
N ALA A 88 15.75 2.49 12.92
CA ALA A 88 14.55 3.24 12.56
C ALA A 88 13.52 2.37 11.84
N ARG A 89 12.31 2.28 12.39
CA ARG A 89 11.14 1.69 11.76
C ARG A 89 10.07 2.76 11.61
N ILE A 90 9.78 3.14 10.36
CA ILE A 90 8.90 4.24 10.04
C ILE A 90 7.87 3.75 9.03
N SER A 91 6.61 3.78 9.39
CA SER A 91 5.52 3.29 8.53
C SER A 91 4.38 4.28 8.44
N GLY A 92 3.80 4.41 7.25
CA GLY A 92 2.62 5.23 7.03
C GLY A 92 2.83 6.74 7.24
N GLU A 93 4.06 7.23 7.23
CA GLU A 93 4.35 8.66 7.40
C GLU A 93 4.17 9.44 6.11
N SER A 94 3.59 10.64 6.23
CA SER A 94 3.41 11.57 5.12
C SER A 94 4.02 12.93 5.43
N ASN A 95 4.75 13.51 4.45
CA ASN A 95 5.44 14.79 4.61
C ASN A 95 6.42 14.83 5.81
N LEU A 96 7.02 13.72 6.16
CA LEU A 96 8.05 13.63 7.20
C LEU A 96 9.35 14.28 6.73
N ILE A 97 9.99 15.04 7.61
CA ILE A 97 11.37 15.48 7.46
C ILE A 97 12.24 14.63 8.39
N PHE A 98 13.11 13.82 7.79
CA PHE A 98 14.07 12.97 8.50
C PHE A 98 15.49 13.36 8.06
N SER A 99 16.13 14.26 8.83
CA SER A 99 17.37 14.89 8.35
C SER A 99 18.46 15.04 9.41
N HIS A 100 19.72 14.99 8.98
CA HIS A 100 20.89 15.17 9.83
C HIS A 100 20.91 14.16 11.00
N ASN A 101 20.43 12.96 10.80
CA ASN A 101 20.41 11.91 11.81
C ASN A 101 21.55 10.92 11.57
N LYS A 102 21.98 10.29 12.65
CA LYS A 102 22.92 9.20 12.61
C LYS A 102 22.25 7.92 13.07
N LEU A 103 22.24 6.92 12.21
CA LEU A 103 21.66 5.61 12.47
C LEU A 103 22.77 4.55 12.45
N THR A 104 22.78 3.73 13.49
CA THR A 104 23.78 2.65 13.62
C THR A 104 23.08 1.35 13.95
N ALA A 105 23.24 0.36 13.08
CA ALA A 105 22.69 -0.98 13.27
C ALA A 105 23.78 -2.02 13.19
N ASN A 106 23.79 -2.96 14.11
CA ASN A 106 24.82 -3.99 14.19
C ASN A 106 24.32 -5.36 13.73
N ASP A 107 23.03 -5.65 13.82
CA ASP A 107 22.54 -7.03 13.70
C ASP A 107 21.35 -7.21 12.75
N ASP A 108 20.65 -6.17 12.32
CA ASP A 108 19.50 -6.29 11.44
C ASP A 108 19.32 -5.02 10.60
N TRP A 109 18.10 -4.65 10.30
CA TRP A 109 17.78 -3.45 9.53
C TRP A 109 18.31 -2.18 10.21
N CYS A 110 18.95 -1.33 9.41
CA CYS A 110 19.27 0.01 9.90
C CYS A 110 18.03 0.90 9.85
N ALA A 111 17.36 0.93 8.71
CA ALA A 111 16.14 1.72 8.54
C ALA A 111 15.15 1.04 7.60
N ASN A 112 13.89 1.12 7.97
CA ASN A 112 12.78 0.67 7.17
C ASN A 112 11.72 1.78 7.12
N PHE A 113 11.44 2.27 5.90
CA PHE A 113 10.41 3.26 5.61
C PHE A 113 9.34 2.57 4.77
N THR A 114 8.22 2.19 5.37
CA THR A 114 7.17 1.40 4.74
C THR A 114 5.92 2.22 4.50
N GLY A 115 5.39 2.22 3.28
CA GLY A 115 4.15 2.94 2.93
C GLY A 115 4.25 4.45 3.15
N CYS A 116 5.45 5.02 3.00
CA CYS A 116 5.70 6.43 3.24
C CYS A 116 5.48 7.26 1.97
N SER A 117 4.95 8.49 2.11
CA SER A 117 4.78 9.38 0.98
C SER A 117 5.29 10.79 1.23
N ARG A 118 6.01 11.35 0.25
CA ARG A 118 6.58 12.70 0.32
C ARG A 118 7.46 12.91 1.54
N VAL A 119 8.19 11.88 1.93
CA VAL A 119 9.19 11.97 2.99
C VAL A 119 10.47 12.55 2.42
N ASN A 120 11.07 13.48 3.14
CA ASN A 120 12.41 14.01 2.85
C ASN A 120 13.41 13.38 3.81
N ILE A 121 14.27 12.52 3.27
CA ILE A 121 15.35 11.83 3.99
C ILE A 121 16.66 12.45 3.52
N SER A 122 17.22 13.39 4.26
CA SER A 122 18.40 14.15 3.80
C SER A 122 19.50 14.29 4.83
N ASP A 123 20.76 14.32 4.35
CA ASP A 123 21.94 14.55 5.19
C ASP A 123 22.06 13.57 6.36
N ASN A 124 21.61 12.32 6.22
CA ASN A 124 21.72 11.31 7.27
C ASN A 124 22.94 10.41 7.06
N GLU A 125 23.47 9.90 8.17
CA GLU A 125 24.47 8.83 8.18
C GLU A 125 23.80 7.52 8.60
N PHE A 126 23.81 6.52 7.72
CA PHE A 126 23.37 5.16 7.97
C PHE A 126 24.60 4.25 8.02
N THR A 127 24.84 3.59 9.14
CA THR A 127 26.01 2.73 9.33
C THR A 127 25.61 1.37 9.89
N GLY A 128 26.14 0.30 9.33
CA GLY A 128 25.90 -1.05 9.80
C GLY A 128 26.67 -2.11 9.01
N ASN A 129 26.33 -3.36 9.25
CA ASN A 129 27.10 -4.51 8.76
C ASN A 129 26.25 -5.70 8.29
N LYS A 130 25.06 -5.48 7.73
CA LYS A 130 24.26 -6.61 7.22
C LYS A 130 23.51 -6.29 5.94
N MET A 131 22.91 -7.34 5.38
CA MET A 131 22.11 -7.28 4.19
C MET A 131 20.77 -6.59 4.44
N THR A 132 20.18 -6.05 3.39
CA THR A 132 18.96 -5.25 3.41
C THR A 132 18.99 -4.25 4.54
N PHE A 133 19.94 -3.43 4.42
CA PHE A 133 20.31 -2.45 5.41
C PHE A 133 19.32 -1.29 5.47
N PHE A 134 18.75 -0.97 4.31
CA PHE A 134 17.77 0.09 4.14
C PHE A 134 16.64 -0.38 3.20
N GLU A 135 15.40 -0.25 3.64
CA GLU A 135 14.24 -0.50 2.79
C GLU A 135 13.35 0.74 2.72
N LEU A 136 12.88 1.03 1.52
CA LEU A 136 11.90 2.09 1.26
C LEU A 136 10.75 1.51 0.44
N SER A 137 9.54 1.63 0.94
CA SER A 137 8.32 1.45 0.16
C SER A 137 7.44 2.68 0.25
N GLY A 138 6.65 2.93 -0.79
CA GLY A 138 5.83 4.13 -0.88
C GLY A 138 6.24 5.00 -2.06
N GLN A 139 5.75 6.23 -2.10
CA GLN A 139 5.85 7.02 -3.32
C GLN A 139 6.25 8.48 -3.09
N ASN A 140 6.87 9.07 -4.12
CA ASN A 140 7.23 10.48 -4.13
C ASN A 140 8.18 10.90 -2.99
N ASN A 141 9.01 9.99 -2.49
CA ASN A 141 9.98 10.29 -1.45
C ASN A 141 11.27 10.83 -2.06
N LEU A 142 11.92 11.73 -1.34
CA LEU A 142 13.21 12.30 -1.70
C LEU A 142 14.28 11.82 -0.71
N LEU A 143 15.33 11.21 -1.23
CA LEU A 143 16.55 10.87 -0.50
C LEU A 143 17.69 11.65 -1.07
N SER A 144 18.25 12.60 -0.30
CA SER A 144 19.35 13.42 -0.78
C SER A 144 20.50 13.51 0.21
N ASP A 145 21.71 13.55 -0.33
CA ASP A 145 22.94 13.83 0.44
C ASP A 145 23.16 12.88 1.64
N ASN A 146 22.62 11.66 1.58
CA ASN A 146 22.81 10.69 2.64
C ASN A 146 24.08 9.87 2.42
N LEU A 147 24.70 9.48 3.53
CA LEU A 147 25.84 8.56 3.56
C LEU A 147 25.40 7.20 4.08
N PHE A 148 25.48 6.17 3.24
CA PHE A 148 25.27 4.79 3.59
C PHE A 148 26.61 4.08 3.67
N THR A 149 26.92 3.46 4.81
CA THR A 149 28.14 2.68 5.01
C THR A 149 27.78 1.31 5.53
N VAL A 150 27.99 0.29 4.69
CA VAL A 150 27.66 -1.09 5.00
C VAL A 150 28.90 -1.94 4.94
N ASN A 151 29.24 -2.55 6.06
CA ASN A 151 30.45 -3.35 6.19
C ASN A 151 30.10 -4.84 6.23
N GLN A 152 30.84 -5.64 5.45
CA GLN A 152 30.68 -7.08 5.42
C GLN A 152 29.24 -7.53 5.13
N SER A 153 28.62 -6.88 4.15
CA SER A 153 27.26 -7.24 3.75
C SER A 153 27.17 -8.70 3.32
N ASP A 154 26.12 -9.36 3.77
CA ASP A 154 25.77 -10.74 3.49
C ASP A 154 24.39 -10.81 2.84
N ASN A 155 24.34 -10.96 1.53
CA ASN A 155 23.11 -11.05 0.78
C ASN A 155 22.22 -12.27 1.09
N GLN A 156 22.75 -13.23 1.84
CA GLN A 156 22.03 -14.45 2.19
C GLN A 156 21.41 -14.40 3.58
N LEU A 157 21.54 -13.29 4.28
CA LEU A 157 20.96 -13.15 5.60
C LEU A 157 19.43 -13.36 5.55
N ASN A 158 18.92 -14.16 6.47
CA ASN A 158 17.50 -14.49 6.56
C ASN A 158 16.88 -15.13 5.31
N GLY A 159 17.70 -15.83 4.50
CA GLY A 159 17.23 -16.51 3.31
C GLY A 159 16.85 -15.58 2.15
N LYS A 160 17.29 -14.33 2.20
CA LYS A 160 17.10 -13.39 1.08
C LYS A 160 17.99 -13.80 -0.10
N GLU A 161 17.49 -13.58 -1.29
CA GLU A 161 18.23 -13.86 -2.52
C GLU A 161 19.32 -12.80 -2.75
N ALA A 162 20.34 -13.15 -3.53
CA ALA A 162 21.46 -12.25 -3.84
C ALA A 162 20.99 -10.92 -4.47
N ASP A 163 19.91 -10.95 -5.21
CA ASP A 163 19.33 -9.78 -5.87
C ASP A 163 18.55 -8.85 -4.92
N TYR A 164 18.36 -9.19 -3.64
CA TYR A 164 17.52 -8.39 -2.75
C TYR A 164 18.06 -6.97 -2.53
N GLY A 165 19.36 -6.80 -2.51
CA GLY A 165 20.04 -5.52 -2.38
C GLY A 165 20.28 -5.10 -0.93
N VAL A 166 21.30 -4.27 -0.76
CA VAL A 166 21.59 -3.58 0.52
C VAL A 166 20.61 -2.44 0.75
N ILE A 167 20.30 -1.71 -0.31
CA ILE A 167 19.21 -0.72 -0.37
C ILE A 167 18.11 -1.31 -1.23
N HIS A 168 16.95 -1.51 -0.66
CA HIS A 168 15.78 -2.07 -1.33
C HIS A 168 14.66 -1.06 -1.46
N VAL A 169 14.21 -0.79 -2.69
CA VAL A 169 13.18 0.19 -3.02
C VAL A 169 12.02 -0.51 -3.71
N LYS A 170 10.85 -0.51 -3.09
CA LYS A 170 9.63 -1.18 -3.57
C LYS A 170 8.57 -0.23 -4.10
N GLY A 171 8.72 1.07 -3.87
CA GLY A 171 7.73 2.05 -4.24
C GLY A 171 8.02 2.75 -5.56
N GLU A 172 7.20 3.73 -5.89
CA GLU A 172 7.25 4.45 -7.17
C GLU A 172 7.62 5.92 -7.00
N TYR A 173 8.17 6.51 -8.07
CA TYR A 173 8.49 7.95 -8.13
C TYR A 173 9.39 8.43 -6.99
N ASN A 174 10.24 7.57 -6.43
CA ASN A 174 11.19 7.98 -5.42
C ASN A 174 12.46 8.52 -6.08
N HIS A 175 12.99 9.60 -5.54
CA HIS A 175 14.18 10.26 -6.05
C HIS A 175 15.33 10.09 -5.06
N PHE A 176 16.40 9.50 -5.52
CA PHE A 176 17.69 9.39 -4.85
C PHE A 176 18.69 10.29 -5.56
N THR A 177 19.16 11.32 -4.88
CA THR A 177 20.11 12.26 -5.48
C THR A 177 21.27 12.57 -4.56
N SER A 178 22.48 12.67 -5.11
CA SER A 178 23.69 13.02 -4.37
C SER A 178 24.00 12.12 -3.16
N ASN A 179 23.47 10.90 -3.12
CA ASN A 179 23.74 9.99 -2.02
C ASN A 179 25.10 9.30 -2.23
N THR A 180 25.79 9.04 -1.12
CA THR A 180 27.05 8.26 -1.13
C THR A 180 26.75 6.88 -0.52
N ILE A 181 27.05 5.82 -1.23
CA ILE A 181 26.81 4.43 -0.86
C ILE A 181 28.12 3.66 -0.85
N ASN A 182 28.61 3.34 0.33
CA ASN A 182 29.85 2.58 0.52
C ASN A 182 29.53 1.17 1.01
N VAL A 183 29.84 0.17 0.22
CA VAL A 183 29.54 -1.22 0.55
C VAL A 183 30.81 -2.07 0.49
N SER A 184 31.01 -2.87 1.52
CA SER A 184 31.93 -4.00 1.46
C SER A 184 31.14 -5.30 1.70
N TRP A 185 31.51 -6.35 0.98
CA TRP A 185 30.82 -7.64 1.01
C TRP A 185 31.63 -8.69 1.78
N SER A 186 30.92 -9.62 2.38
CA SER A 186 31.54 -10.79 3.00
C SER A 186 32.18 -11.71 1.96
N GLU A 187 33.19 -12.48 2.36
CA GLU A 187 33.82 -13.48 1.47
C GLU A 187 32.78 -14.51 0.98
N GLY A 188 32.88 -14.85 -0.30
CA GLY A 188 32.04 -15.89 -0.91
C GLY A 188 30.70 -15.44 -1.43
N ILE A 189 30.37 -14.15 -1.33
CA ILE A 189 29.16 -13.60 -1.96
C ILE A 189 29.43 -13.39 -3.46
N GLU A 190 28.66 -14.06 -4.28
CA GLU A 190 28.76 -13.95 -5.74
C GLU A 190 27.73 -13.00 -6.30
N ASN A 191 28.16 -12.04 -7.13
CA ASN A 191 27.33 -11.08 -7.85
C ASN A 191 26.23 -10.39 -7.00
N PRO A 192 26.60 -9.78 -5.88
CA PRO A 192 25.62 -9.11 -5.04
C PRO A 192 25.04 -7.86 -5.70
N THR A 193 23.84 -7.49 -5.31
CA THR A 193 23.18 -6.24 -5.71
C THR A 193 23.36 -5.19 -4.62
N THR A 194 23.77 -4.00 -4.96
CA THR A 194 23.85 -2.89 -4.01
C THR A 194 22.51 -2.20 -3.84
N VAL A 195 21.88 -1.80 -4.92
CA VAL A 195 20.57 -1.14 -4.92
C VAL A 195 19.59 -1.97 -5.74
N ASN A 196 18.54 -2.47 -5.11
CA ASN A 196 17.42 -3.13 -5.77
C ASN A 196 16.17 -2.24 -5.76
N ALA A 197 15.77 -1.79 -6.92
CA ALA A 197 14.53 -1.06 -7.18
C ALA A 197 13.71 -1.71 -8.30
N ALA A 198 13.86 -3.03 -8.46
CA ALA A 198 13.20 -3.78 -9.52
C ALA A 198 11.70 -4.04 -9.25
N GLU A 199 11.25 -3.87 -8.00
CA GLU A 199 9.85 -4.01 -7.62
C GLU A 199 9.08 -2.69 -7.68
N GLY A 200 9.78 -1.57 -7.87
CA GLY A 200 9.19 -0.25 -7.98
C GLY A 200 9.42 0.37 -9.37
N GLU A 201 8.56 1.27 -9.78
CA GLU A 201 8.63 1.92 -11.08
C GLU A 201 8.92 3.43 -10.97
N ASN A 202 9.46 4.02 -12.04
CA ASN A 202 9.74 5.46 -12.15
C ASN A 202 10.61 6.02 -11.01
N ASN A 203 11.42 5.17 -10.38
CA ASN A 203 12.41 5.64 -9.42
C ASN A 203 13.61 6.25 -10.16
N ARG A 204 14.17 7.29 -9.60
CA ARG A 204 15.30 7.99 -10.18
C ARG A 204 16.48 8.01 -9.22
N PHE A 205 17.64 7.57 -9.71
CA PHE A 205 18.90 7.62 -9.02
C PHE A 205 19.83 8.56 -9.81
N ALA A 206 20.17 9.71 -9.23
CA ALA A 206 20.97 10.72 -9.93
C ALA A 206 22.12 11.23 -9.07
N ASP A 207 23.27 11.49 -9.69
CA ASP A 207 24.45 12.07 -9.03
C ASP A 207 24.92 11.30 -7.79
N CYS A 208 24.58 10.01 -7.67
CA CYS A 208 24.98 9.19 -6.54
C CYS A 208 26.43 8.74 -6.69
N THR A 209 27.17 8.68 -5.58
CA THR A 209 28.52 8.11 -5.54
C THR A 209 28.43 6.71 -4.93
N ILE A 210 28.89 5.68 -5.67
CA ILE A 210 28.82 4.29 -5.20
C ILE A 210 30.22 3.71 -5.15
N GLU A 211 30.65 3.36 -3.95
CA GLU A 211 31.89 2.66 -3.70
C GLU A 211 31.60 1.20 -3.35
N ASP A 212 31.50 0.38 -4.38
CA ASP A 212 31.29 -1.06 -4.27
C ASP A 212 32.33 -1.76 -5.14
N LYS A 213 33.34 -2.33 -4.49
CA LYS A 213 34.49 -2.93 -5.21
C LYS A 213 34.25 -4.36 -5.66
N ASN A 214 33.21 -5.02 -5.18
CA ASN A 214 32.99 -6.45 -5.35
C ASN A 214 31.71 -6.79 -6.11
N SER A 215 30.93 -5.79 -6.50
CA SER A 215 29.67 -6.02 -7.21
C SER A 215 29.83 -5.77 -8.71
N ASN A 216 29.43 -6.76 -9.50
CA ASN A 216 29.24 -6.59 -10.94
C ASN A 216 27.83 -6.07 -11.26
N GLN A 217 26.91 -6.14 -10.29
CA GLN A 217 25.52 -5.71 -10.41
C GLN A 217 25.21 -4.67 -9.32
N VAL A 218 25.60 -3.44 -9.57
CA VAL A 218 25.41 -2.35 -8.61
C VAL A 218 23.95 -2.01 -8.47
N PHE A 219 23.23 -1.87 -9.59
CA PHE A 219 21.81 -1.61 -9.64
C PHE A 219 21.03 -2.77 -10.24
N TYR A 220 19.88 -3.08 -9.64
CA TYR A 220 18.82 -3.85 -10.23
C TYR A 220 17.53 -3.02 -10.20
N ILE A 221 17.11 -2.51 -11.35
CA ILE A 221 16.02 -1.53 -11.47
C ILE A 221 14.92 -2.04 -12.40
N SER A 222 13.73 -1.48 -12.31
CA SER A 222 12.68 -1.66 -13.32
C SER A 222 13.04 -0.89 -14.60
N GLU A 223 12.53 -1.32 -15.74
CA GLU A 223 12.73 -0.64 -17.04
C GLU A 223 12.26 0.81 -17.06
N LEU A 224 11.33 1.17 -16.19
CA LEU A 224 10.81 2.53 -16.08
C LEU A 224 11.58 3.42 -15.09
N SER A 225 12.58 2.87 -14.43
CA SER A 225 13.44 3.62 -13.50
C SER A 225 14.72 4.07 -14.18
N GLU A 226 15.36 5.11 -13.65
CA GLU A 226 16.52 5.74 -14.25
C GLU A 226 17.74 5.78 -13.31
N VAL A 227 18.92 5.54 -13.85
CA VAL A 227 20.21 5.76 -13.18
C VAL A 227 21.02 6.76 -14.01
N ILE A 228 21.34 7.92 -13.44
CA ILE A 228 21.95 9.05 -14.12
C ILE A 228 23.16 9.51 -13.32
N ASP A 229 24.31 9.59 -13.97
CA ASP A 229 25.55 10.14 -13.39
C ASP A 229 25.97 9.56 -12.01
N CYS A 230 25.69 8.26 -11.78
CA CYS A 230 26.02 7.58 -10.54
C CYS A 230 27.43 6.89 -10.58
N GLY A 231 28.26 7.21 -11.56
CA GLY A 231 29.63 6.66 -11.68
C GLY A 231 29.68 5.15 -11.98
N VAL A 232 28.57 4.55 -12.44
CA VAL A 232 28.47 3.16 -12.85
C VAL A 232 28.33 3.05 -14.37
N THR A 233 28.75 1.93 -14.94
CA THR A 233 28.58 1.63 -16.36
C THR A 233 27.28 0.87 -16.60
N GLU A 234 26.78 0.83 -17.83
CA GLU A 234 25.59 0.08 -18.21
C GLU A 234 25.65 -1.41 -17.82
N GLU A 235 26.86 -2.01 -17.87
CA GLU A 235 27.07 -3.41 -17.48
C GLU A 235 26.86 -3.68 -15.99
N ASN A 236 26.90 -2.65 -15.15
CA ASN A 236 26.62 -2.72 -13.71
C ASN A 236 25.13 -2.50 -13.38
N ILE A 237 24.31 -2.26 -14.39
CA ILE A 237 22.89 -2.02 -14.24
C ILE A 237 22.10 -3.18 -14.84
N LYS A 238 21.53 -4.02 -13.97
CA LYS A 238 20.54 -5.01 -14.37
C LYS A 238 19.18 -4.37 -14.46
N VAL A 239 18.53 -4.52 -15.59
CA VAL A 239 17.16 -4.02 -15.78
C VAL A 239 16.22 -5.20 -15.72
N LYS A 240 15.26 -5.14 -14.81
CA LYS A 240 14.10 -6.03 -14.84
C LYS A 240 13.24 -5.54 -16.00
N PRO A 241 13.02 -6.36 -17.05
CA PRO A 241 12.06 -6.00 -18.04
C PRO A 241 10.75 -5.65 -17.34
N SER A 242 10.17 -4.51 -17.64
CA SER A 242 8.77 -4.29 -17.26
C SER A 242 8.06 -5.48 -17.90
N GLY A 243 7.51 -6.35 -17.07
CA GLY A 243 6.50 -7.25 -17.57
C GLY A 243 5.38 -6.32 -18.03
N LEU A 244 5.46 -5.88 -19.28
CA LEU A 244 4.37 -5.20 -19.92
C LEU A 244 3.16 -6.03 -19.61
N ASP A 245 2.24 -5.47 -18.87
CA ASP A 245 1.04 -6.20 -18.53
C ASP A 245 0.23 -6.37 -19.82
N LEU A 246 0.41 -7.55 -20.41
CA LEU A 246 -0.22 -7.90 -21.70
C LEU A 246 -1.67 -8.34 -21.52
N THR A 247 -2.21 -8.26 -20.33
CA THR A 247 -3.61 -8.52 -20.05
C THR A 247 -4.49 -7.64 -20.93
N ASN A 248 -5.42 -8.26 -21.65
CA ASN A 248 -6.41 -7.53 -22.44
C ASN A 248 -7.52 -7.02 -21.52
N ALA A 249 -7.19 -6.06 -20.67
CA ALA A 249 -8.13 -5.44 -19.76
C ALA A 249 -8.86 -4.27 -20.43
N ALA A 250 -10.12 -4.05 -20.07
CA ALA A 250 -10.85 -2.84 -20.43
C ALA A 250 -11.22 -2.06 -19.17
N TYR A 251 -11.10 -0.74 -19.24
CA TYR A 251 -11.57 0.20 -18.22
C TYR A 251 -12.76 0.99 -18.78
N VAL A 252 -13.89 0.89 -18.10
CA VAL A 252 -15.11 1.59 -18.53
C VAL A 252 -15.17 2.96 -17.87
N ILE A 253 -15.13 4.00 -18.72
CA ILE A 253 -15.50 5.35 -18.30
C ILE A 253 -16.99 5.56 -18.55
N THR A 254 -17.65 6.32 -17.69
CA THR A 254 -19.09 6.62 -17.83
C THR A 254 -19.35 7.95 -18.51
N TYR A 255 -18.36 8.45 -19.24
CA TYR A 255 -18.35 9.68 -20.03
C TYR A 255 -18.17 9.34 -21.51
N ASN A 256 -18.37 10.31 -22.40
CA ASN A 256 -18.17 10.11 -23.84
C ASN A 256 -16.69 10.15 -24.23
N SER A 257 -15.86 10.83 -23.44
CA SER A 257 -14.42 10.86 -23.61
C SER A 257 -13.68 10.96 -22.25
N PRO A 258 -12.39 10.59 -22.19
CA PRO A 258 -11.60 10.71 -20.97
C PRO A 258 -11.45 12.16 -20.46
N GLU A 259 -11.49 13.14 -21.35
CA GLU A 259 -11.37 14.56 -21.01
C GLU A 259 -12.59 15.08 -20.26
N GLU A 260 -13.71 14.37 -20.33
CA GLU A 260 -14.95 14.71 -19.62
C GLU A 260 -15.01 14.14 -18.20
N ILE A 261 -14.05 13.31 -17.79
CA ILE A 261 -14.03 12.78 -16.43
C ILE A 261 -13.86 13.95 -15.46
N GLU A 262 -14.84 14.15 -14.59
CA GLU A 262 -14.84 15.26 -13.62
C GLU A 262 -14.35 14.81 -12.24
N ASP A 263 -14.69 13.60 -11.86
CA ASP A 263 -14.35 13.03 -10.56
C ASP A 263 -12.84 12.72 -10.46
N ASP A 264 -12.23 13.06 -9.34
CA ASP A 264 -10.78 12.95 -9.17
C ASP A 264 -10.31 11.51 -8.94
N ASP A 265 -11.14 10.66 -8.32
CA ASP A 265 -10.86 9.24 -8.12
C ASP A 265 -10.97 8.47 -9.45
N GLU A 266 -12.01 8.76 -10.23
CA GLU A 266 -12.13 8.21 -11.59
C GLU A 266 -10.98 8.69 -12.50
N LYS A 267 -10.49 9.95 -12.37
CA LYS A 267 -9.30 10.43 -13.10
C LYS A 267 -8.04 9.67 -12.71
N ALA A 268 -7.82 9.49 -11.41
CA ALA A 268 -6.61 8.85 -10.90
C ALA A 268 -6.56 7.37 -11.30
N SER A 269 -7.66 6.64 -11.13
CA SER A 269 -7.77 5.23 -11.52
C SER A 269 -7.63 5.04 -13.04
N TYR A 270 -8.24 5.92 -13.84
CA TYR A 270 -8.08 5.94 -15.29
C TYR A 270 -6.62 6.15 -15.71
N ALA A 271 -5.96 7.16 -15.13
CA ALA A 271 -4.58 7.48 -15.46
C ALA A 271 -3.63 6.33 -15.11
N TRP A 272 -3.84 5.70 -13.95
CA TRP A 272 -3.10 4.51 -13.57
C TRP A 272 -3.35 3.34 -14.52
N PHE A 273 -4.61 3.04 -14.85
CA PHE A 273 -4.95 1.96 -15.76
C PHE A 273 -4.27 2.11 -17.12
N LYS A 274 -4.28 3.30 -17.69
CA LYS A 274 -3.64 3.61 -18.98
C LYS A 274 -2.14 3.39 -18.95
N LYS A 275 -1.52 3.65 -17.84
CA LYS A 275 -0.08 3.47 -17.66
C LYS A 275 0.27 1.99 -17.41
N GLN A 276 -0.55 1.29 -16.62
CA GLN A 276 -0.27 -0.08 -16.19
C GLN A 276 -0.50 -1.12 -17.28
N PHE A 277 -1.57 -1.00 -18.06
CA PHE A 277 -1.98 -1.99 -19.04
C PHE A 277 -1.71 -1.52 -20.46
N VAL A 278 -0.63 -2.01 -21.09
CA VAL A 278 -0.23 -1.60 -22.45
C VAL A 278 -1.28 -1.98 -23.50
N ASN A 279 -1.88 -3.16 -23.36
CA ASN A 279 -2.98 -3.61 -24.21
C ASN A 279 -4.36 -3.14 -23.68
N GLY A 280 -4.36 -2.43 -22.54
CA GLY A 280 -5.57 -1.98 -21.91
C GLY A 280 -6.33 -0.96 -22.75
N LYS A 281 -7.63 -1.15 -22.87
CA LYS A 281 -8.50 -0.27 -23.63
C LYS A 281 -9.47 0.48 -22.73
N VAL A 282 -9.60 1.76 -22.98
CA VAL A 282 -10.64 2.58 -22.37
C VAL A 282 -11.90 2.48 -23.21
N VAL A 283 -13.01 2.14 -22.56
CA VAL A 283 -14.29 1.86 -23.21
C VAL A 283 -15.35 2.85 -22.72
N THR A 284 -16.00 3.52 -23.64
CA THR A 284 -17.13 4.41 -23.35
C THR A 284 -18.46 3.63 -23.37
N PRO A 285 -19.56 4.19 -22.84
CA PRO A 285 -20.87 3.54 -22.91
C PRO A 285 -21.32 3.20 -24.34
N ALA A 286 -20.96 4.03 -25.31
CA ALA A 286 -21.25 3.77 -26.74
C ALA A 286 -20.43 2.59 -27.27
N MET A 287 -19.19 2.45 -26.87
CA MET A 287 -18.30 1.34 -27.25
C MET A 287 -18.76 0.03 -26.64
N LEU A 288 -19.30 0.02 -25.42
CA LEU A 288 -19.89 -1.19 -24.84
C LEU A 288 -20.96 -1.83 -25.74
N THR A 289 -21.69 -1.03 -26.47
CA THR A 289 -22.79 -1.52 -27.36
C THR A 289 -22.34 -1.79 -28.78
N SER A 290 -21.22 -1.27 -29.23
CA SER A 290 -20.78 -1.33 -30.62
C SER A 290 -19.54 -2.20 -30.84
N GLU A 291 -18.78 -2.55 -29.82
CA GLU A 291 -17.57 -3.35 -29.95
C GLU A 291 -17.78 -4.80 -29.49
N ASP A 292 -16.88 -5.67 -29.96
CA ASP A 292 -16.81 -7.05 -29.49
C ASP A 292 -16.09 -7.10 -28.15
N LEU A 293 -16.86 -7.23 -27.08
CA LEU A 293 -16.31 -7.30 -25.71
C LEU A 293 -15.58 -8.61 -25.42
N SER A 294 -15.79 -9.67 -26.23
CA SER A 294 -15.18 -10.97 -26.00
C SER A 294 -13.66 -10.98 -26.13
N VAL A 295 -13.08 -9.92 -26.71
CA VAL A 295 -11.62 -9.75 -26.81
C VAL A 295 -10.96 -9.42 -25.49
N TYR A 296 -11.70 -8.90 -24.50
CA TYR A 296 -11.18 -8.53 -23.20
C TYR A 296 -11.18 -9.72 -22.24
N ASP A 297 -10.11 -9.89 -21.49
CA ASP A 297 -9.98 -10.90 -20.44
C ASP A 297 -10.74 -10.50 -19.18
N VAL A 298 -10.75 -9.21 -18.90
CA VAL A 298 -11.46 -8.59 -17.79
C VAL A 298 -11.92 -7.19 -18.15
N ILE A 299 -13.10 -6.81 -17.68
CA ILE A 299 -13.61 -5.43 -17.77
C ILE A 299 -13.77 -4.86 -16.37
N TRP A 300 -13.10 -3.73 -16.12
CA TRP A 300 -13.22 -2.97 -14.89
C TRP A 300 -14.21 -1.81 -15.09
N VAL A 301 -15.25 -1.79 -14.26
CA VAL A 301 -16.19 -0.67 -14.18
C VAL A 301 -15.99 -0.02 -12.82
N HIS A 302 -15.50 1.20 -12.85
CA HIS A 302 -15.27 2.02 -11.66
C HIS A 302 -16.15 3.27 -11.74
N ILE A 303 -16.99 3.47 -10.72
CA ILE A 303 -17.86 4.65 -10.62
C ILE A 303 -17.77 5.14 -9.18
N ASP A 304 -17.20 6.31 -9.02
CA ASP A 304 -16.92 6.88 -7.70
C ASP A 304 -17.28 8.36 -7.67
N ARG A 305 -18.57 8.64 -7.44
CA ARG A 305 -19.08 10.00 -7.44
C ARG A 305 -20.08 10.21 -6.31
N VAL A 306 -19.81 11.16 -5.46
CA VAL A 306 -20.75 11.63 -4.46
C VAL A 306 -22.07 12.04 -5.11
N GLY A 307 -23.18 11.65 -4.52
CA GLY A 307 -24.53 12.03 -4.95
C GLY A 307 -25.21 11.07 -5.94
N ILE A 308 -24.56 10.00 -6.37
CA ILE A 308 -25.25 8.90 -7.04
C ILE A 308 -26.07 8.13 -5.99
N GLY A 309 -27.41 8.16 -6.14
CA GLY A 309 -28.29 7.43 -5.22
C GLY A 309 -28.20 5.90 -5.38
N ALA A 310 -28.69 5.17 -4.39
CA ALA A 310 -28.79 3.71 -4.43
C ALA A 310 -29.70 3.24 -5.59
N GLY A 311 -29.26 2.16 -6.23
CA GLY A 311 -29.97 1.50 -7.33
C GLY A 311 -29.24 1.59 -8.66
N TRP A 312 -29.16 0.48 -9.35
CA TRP A 312 -28.46 0.38 -10.64
C TRP A 312 -29.06 1.31 -11.73
N ASP A 313 -30.35 1.66 -11.63
CA ASP A 313 -31.04 2.60 -12.51
C ASP A 313 -30.58 4.06 -12.33
N LYS A 314 -29.78 4.34 -11.33
CA LYS A 314 -29.15 5.66 -11.08
C LYS A 314 -27.74 5.77 -11.66
N LEU A 315 -27.17 4.66 -12.05
CA LEU A 315 -25.84 4.66 -12.66
C LEU A 315 -25.83 5.39 -14.00
N PRO A 316 -24.74 6.09 -14.34
CA PRO A 316 -24.61 6.80 -15.62
C PRO A 316 -24.29 5.85 -16.79
N LEU A 317 -25.04 4.77 -16.91
CA LEU A 317 -24.95 3.76 -17.96
C LEU A 317 -26.32 3.52 -18.57
N SER A 318 -26.39 3.43 -19.90
CA SER A 318 -27.63 3.09 -20.58
C SER A 318 -28.02 1.63 -20.35
N THR A 319 -29.31 1.34 -20.48
CA THR A 319 -29.82 -0.04 -20.43
C THR A 319 -29.12 -0.96 -21.43
N ASP A 320 -28.80 -0.46 -22.63
CA ASP A 320 -28.14 -1.23 -23.68
C ASP A 320 -26.66 -1.53 -23.28
N ALA A 321 -25.96 -0.57 -22.67
CA ALA A 321 -24.61 -0.80 -22.16
C ALA A 321 -24.59 -1.85 -21.05
N ILE A 322 -25.56 -1.81 -20.14
CA ILE A 322 -25.72 -2.81 -19.08
C ILE A 322 -26.06 -4.19 -19.67
N ALA A 323 -26.93 -4.24 -20.70
CA ALA A 323 -27.24 -5.48 -21.40
C ALA A 323 -26.02 -6.07 -22.13
N ALA A 324 -25.15 -5.23 -22.70
CA ALA A 324 -23.91 -5.67 -23.31
C ALA A 324 -22.94 -6.28 -22.27
N LEU A 325 -22.73 -5.61 -21.13
CA LEU A 325 -21.94 -6.16 -20.00
C LEU A 325 -22.53 -7.46 -19.48
N THR A 326 -23.86 -7.56 -19.39
CA THR A 326 -24.54 -8.80 -18.96
C THR A 326 -24.27 -9.93 -19.95
N THR A 327 -24.34 -9.65 -21.25
CA THR A 327 -24.06 -10.65 -22.29
C THR A 327 -22.59 -11.09 -22.25
N TYR A 328 -21.66 -10.17 -22.11
CA TYR A 328 -20.24 -10.46 -21.94
C TYR A 328 -20.01 -11.38 -20.75
N TYR A 329 -20.59 -11.05 -19.60
CA TYR A 329 -20.44 -11.80 -18.36
C TYR A 329 -21.03 -13.23 -18.45
N LYS A 330 -22.22 -13.37 -19.04
CA LYS A 330 -22.86 -14.67 -19.26
C LYS A 330 -22.03 -15.58 -20.15
N ASN A 331 -21.30 -15.01 -21.09
CA ASN A 331 -20.49 -15.75 -22.07
C ASN A 331 -19.03 -15.98 -21.60
N GLY A 332 -18.73 -15.83 -20.32
CA GLY A 332 -17.41 -16.14 -19.74
C GLY A 332 -16.49 -14.94 -19.60
N GLY A 333 -16.95 -13.73 -19.85
CA GLY A 333 -16.21 -12.50 -19.59
C GLY A 333 -16.19 -12.21 -18.09
N ASN A 334 -15.07 -11.68 -17.57
CA ASN A 334 -14.88 -11.40 -16.14
C ASN A 334 -15.05 -9.92 -15.85
N LEU A 335 -15.65 -9.60 -14.70
CA LEU A 335 -15.95 -8.22 -14.31
C LEU A 335 -15.32 -7.85 -12.98
N PHE A 336 -14.69 -6.68 -12.92
CA PHE A 336 -14.38 -6.01 -11.66
C PHE A 336 -15.28 -4.78 -11.54
N LEU A 337 -16.11 -4.74 -10.51
CA LEU A 337 -17.06 -3.66 -10.22
C LEU A 337 -16.64 -2.98 -8.93
N SER A 338 -16.34 -1.70 -8.97
CA SER A 338 -15.91 -0.96 -7.79
C SER A 338 -16.78 0.25 -7.49
N ASN A 339 -16.97 0.52 -6.21
CA ASN A 339 -17.79 1.56 -5.62
C ASN A 339 -19.25 1.52 -6.15
N HIS A 340 -19.83 2.57 -6.68
CA HIS A 340 -21.21 2.55 -7.19
C HIS A 340 -21.45 1.50 -8.29
N ALA A 341 -20.41 1.10 -9.04
CA ALA A 341 -20.57 0.06 -10.04
C ALA A 341 -20.98 -1.31 -9.47
N THR A 342 -20.81 -1.54 -8.16
CA THR A 342 -21.31 -2.74 -7.48
C THR A 342 -22.82 -2.92 -7.61
N GLN A 343 -23.58 -1.83 -7.84
CA GLN A 343 -25.03 -1.87 -8.11
C GLN A 343 -25.37 -2.70 -9.36
N LEU A 344 -24.44 -2.86 -10.30
CA LEU A 344 -24.64 -3.66 -11.53
C LEU A 344 -24.88 -5.14 -11.26
N VAL A 345 -24.50 -5.68 -10.08
CA VAL A 345 -24.72 -7.10 -9.74
C VAL A 345 -26.19 -7.51 -9.84
N VAL A 346 -27.15 -6.55 -9.66
CA VAL A 346 -28.57 -6.79 -9.80
C VAL A 346 -28.98 -7.01 -11.27
N PRO A 347 -28.76 -6.08 -12.20
CA PRO A 347 -29.12 -6.30 -13.60
C PRO A 347 -28.27 -7.40 -14.26
N LEU A 348 -27.07 -7.69 -13.73
CA LEU A 348 -26.30 -8.87 -14.11
C LEU A 348 -26.97 -10.18 -13.69
N GLY A 349 -27.93 -10.13 -12.75
CA GLY A 349 -28.68 -11.29 -12.30
C GLY A 349 -27.99 -12.11 -11.20
N ARG A 350 -27.00 -11.53 -10.51
CA ARG A 350 -26.23 -12.25 -9.47
C ARG A 350 -26.84 -12.13 -8.08
N THR A 351 -27.60 -11.10 -7.83
CA THR A 351 -28.36 -10.92 -6.58
C THR A 351 -29.66 -10.18 -6.88
N GLU A 352 -30.71 -10.47 -6.08
CA GLU A 352 -31.97 -9.73 -6.18
C GLU A 352 -31.89 -8.37 -5.49
N ARG A 353 -30.95 -8.19 -4.56
CA ARG A 353 -30.82 -6.99 -3.76
C ARG A 353 -29.51 -6.28 -4.06
N ALA A 354 -29.61 -5.02 -4.43
CA ALA A 354 -28.44 -4.18 -4.60
C ALA A 354 -27.71 -3.97 -3.26
N PRO A 355 -26.40 -3.75 -3.28
CA PRO A 355 -25.69 -3.19 -2.12
C PRO A 355 -26.32 -1.83 -1.74
N GLY A 356 -26.32 -1.52 -0.44
CA GLY A 356 -26.73 -0.21 0.05
C GLY A 356 -25.65 0.83 -0.19
N ILE A 357 -26.00 2.10 -0.11
CA ILE A 357 -25.05 3.20 -0.05
C ILE A 357 -25.10 3.76 1.36
N PHE A 358 -23.93 3.81 2.02
CA PHE A 358 -23.80 4.26 3.40
C PHE A 358 -22.77 5.38 3.46
N ALA A 359 -23.01 6.36 4.32
CA ALA A 359 -22.12 7.49 4.56
C ALA A 359 -21.70 8.23 3.28
N ASP A 360 -22.66 8.53 2.42
CA ASP A 360 -22.46 9.27 1.18
C ASP A 360 -21.90 10.67 1.48
N GLY A 361 -20.67 10.95 1.00
CA GLY A 361 -19.96 12.20 1.21
C GLY A 361 -19.40 12.41 2.62
N GLU A 362 -19.52 11.43 3.52
CA GLU A 362 -18.95 11.48 4.86
C GLU A 362 -17.79 10.49 5.00
N GLY A 363 -16.69 10.94 5.55
CA GLY A 363 -15.54 10.12 5.83
C GLY A 363 -15.11 10.22 7.28
N GLY A 364 -14.23 9.34 7.71
CA GLY A 364 -13.55 9.44 8.98
C GLY A 364 -12.51 10.54 8.97
N ASP A 365 -12.71 11.57 9.77
CA ASP A 365 -11.66 12.53 10.10
C ASP A 365 -10.91 12.01 11.33
N GLY A 366 -9.60 12.05 11.32
CA GLY A 366 -8.81 11.77 12.51
C GLY A 366 -7.63 10.84 12.32
N ALA A 367 -7.24 10.16 13.38
CA ALA A 367 -6.08 9.28 13.42
C ALA A 367 -6.35 7.88 12.86
N ASP A 368 -7.57 7.56 12.51
CA ASP A 368 -7.94 6.23 12.06
C ASP A 368 -7.37 5.92 10.68
N VAL A 369 -6.82 4.74 10.57
CA VAL A 369 -6.45 4.13 9.30
C VAL A 369 -7.61 3.28 8.83
N TRP A 370 -8.15 3.60 7.65
CA TRP A 370 -9.22 2.80 7.08
C TRP A 370 -8.66 1.55 6.41
N THR A 371 -9.16 0.42 6.83
CA THR A 371 -8.63 -0.88 6.42
C THR A 371 -9.74 -1.81 5.94
N ILE A 372 -9.33 -2.81 5.17
CA ILE A 372 -10.18 -3.94 4.78
C ILE A 372 -9.79 -5.17 5.60
N ASN A 373 -10.77 -5.86 6.16
CA ASN A 373 -10.58 -7.08 6.93
C ASN A 373 -11.00 -8.31 6.12
N ALA A 374 -10.03 -9.13 5.79
CA ALA A 374 -10.23 -10.41 5.08
C ALA A 374 -10.20 -11.63 6.02
N ASN A 375 -10.18 -11.43 7.34
CA ASN A 375 -10.14 -12.49 8.32
C ASN A 375 -11.17 -12.28 9.44
N ILE A 376 -12.28 -13.01 9.36
CA ILE A 376 -13.32 -12.99 10.40
C ILE A 376 -13.52 -14.42 10.93
N GLY A 377 -12.47 -14.92 11.58
CA GLY A 377 -12.42 -16.25 12.13
C GLY A 377 -12.00 -17.32 11.10
N MET A 378 -11.80 -18.54 11.58
CA MET A 378 -11.14 -19.58 10.78
C MET A 378 -11.89 -20.02 9.52
N GLU A 379 -13.22 -19.88 9.48
CA GLU A 379 -14.03 -20.27 8.32
C GLU A 379 -14.03 -19.22 7.21
N TYR A 380 -13.70 -17.97 7.56
CA TYR A 380 -13.76 -16.82 6.65
C TYR A 380 -12.42 -16.08 6.62
N ASP A 381 -11.33 -16.81 6.70
CA ASP A 381 -9.98 -16.25 6.51
C ASP A 381 -9.59 -16.30 5.04
N HIS A 382 -9.75 -15.18 4.36
CA HIS A 382 -9.41 -15.01 2.95
C HIS A 382 -8.10 -14.24 2.72
N ARG A 383 -7.27 -14.03 3.76
CA ARG A 383 -5.98 -13.28 3.62
C ARG A 383 -5.03 -13.92 2.62
N SER A 384 -5.13 -15.22 2.39
CA SER A 384 -4.36 -15.94 1.37
C SER A 384 -4.95 -15.86 -0.03
N HIS A 385 -6.11 -15.19 -0.21
CA HIS A 385 -6.69 -15.03 -1.54
C HIS A 385 -5.77 -14.20 -2.43
N PRO A 386 -5.59 -14.54 -3.72
CA PRO A 386 -4.65 -13.85 -4.62
C PRO A 386 -4.83 -12.32 -4.67
N VAL A 387 -6.03 -11.81 -4.47
CA VAL A 387 -6.31 -10.36 -4.50
C VAL A 387 -5.60 -9.58 -3.40
N PHE A 388 -5.20 -10.23 -2.30
CA PHE A 388 -4.48 -9.60 -1.18
C PHE A 388 -2.97 -9.88 -1.19
N ALA A 389 -2.47 -10.58 -2.22
CA ALA A 389 -1.08 -10.98 -2.27
C ALA A 389 -0.12 -9.77 -2.28
N GLY A 390 0.86 -9.79 -1.39
CA GLY A 390 1.90 -8.76 -1.30
C GLY A 390 1.49 -7.42 -0.68
N MET A 391 0.23 -7.26 -0.27
CA MET A 391 -0.22 -6.03 0.40
C MET A 391 0.43 -5.87 1.78
N VAL A 392 0.70 -4.65 2.15
CA VAL A 392 1.15 -4.30 3.51
C VAL A 392 -0.02 -4.50 4.47
N THR A 393 0.26 -5.02 5.66
CA THR A 393 -0.74 -5.26 6.70
C THR A 393 -0.61 -4.28 7.87
N SER A 394 -1.69 -4.14 8.62
CA SER A 394 -1.77 -3.36 9.86
C SER A 394 -2.49 -4.17 10.93
N ASP A 395 -2.10 -4.03 12.18
CA ASP A 395 -2.72 -4.62 13.35
C ASP A 395 -3.40 -3.59 14.28
N GLN A 396 -3.71 -2.41 13.73
CA GLN A 396 -4.29 -1.29 14.49
C GLN A 396 -5.51 -1.70 15.33
N PHE A 397 -6.34 -2.61 14.81
CA PHE A 397 -7.56 -3.07 15.50
C PHE A 397 -7.36 -4.35 16.31
N SER A 398 -6.14 -4.68 16.72
CA SER A 398 -5.78 -5.92 17.41
C SER A 398 -5.97 -7.19 16.58
N HIS A 399 -6.09 -7.07 15.27
CA HIS A 399 -6.09 -8.15 14.30
C HIS A 399 -5.51 -7.62 12.98
N GLU A 400 -4.96 -8.52 12.17
CA GLU A 400 -4.33 -8.16 10.91
C GLU A 400 -5.37 -7.75 9.86
N THR A 401 -5.21 -6.56 9.32
CA THR A 401 -6.03 -5.99 8.23
C THR A 401 -5.14 -5.41 7.15
N PHE A 402 -5.72 -5.05 6.01
CA PHE A 402 -5.00 -4.38 4.92
C PHE A 402 -5.40 -2.90 4.87
N PRO A 403 -4.51 -1.98 5.24
CA PRO A 403 -4.81 -0.56 5.21
C PRO A 403 -4.94 -0.05 3.76
N LEU A 404 -5.96 0.75 3.51
CA LEU A 404 -6.24 1.37 2.21
C LEU A 404 -6.15 2.90 2.27
N ILE A 405 -6.57 3.50 3.38
CA ILE A 405 -6.49 4.96 3.59
C ILE A 405 -5.72 5.25 4.87
N GLY A 406 -4.78 6.18 4.79
CA GLY A 406 -3.98 6.64 5.92
C GLY A 406 -4.70 7.64 6.81
N PRO A 407 -4.09 8.00 7.97
CA PRO A 407 -4.67 8.95 8.93
C PRO A 407 -4.99 10.31 8.30
N GLY A 408 -6.04 10.96 8.80
CA GLY A 408 -6.44 12.29 8.38
C GLY A 408 -7.01 12.36 6.95
N ARG A 409 -7.35 11.21 6.37
CA ARG A 409 -7.99 11.10 5.05
C ARG A 409 -9.44 10.71 5.23
N ARG A 410 -10.25 11.05 4.24
CA ARG A 410 -11.68 10.77 4.25
C ARG A 410 -11.99 9.64 3.30
N GLU A 411 -13.00 8.87 3.62
CA GLU A 411 -13.68 8.00 2.68
C GLU A 411 -14.92 8.70 2.14
N ASP A 412 -15.34 8.36 0.94
CA ASP A 412 -16.54 8.93 0.34
C ASP A 412 -17.79 8.18 0.79
N HIS A 413 -18.00 6.99 0.27
CA HIS A 413 -19.23 6.26 0.52
C HIS A 413 -19.00 4.75 0.36
N ASN A 414 -19.73 3.99 1.15
CA ASN A 414 -19.72 2.53 1.07
C ASN A 414 -20.85 2.04 0.19
N CYS A 415 -20.56 1.22 -0.82
CA CYS A 415 -21.52 0.59 -1.72
C CYS A 415 -21.56 -0.93 -1.49
N MET A 416 -21.99 -1.38 -0.32
CA MET A 416 -21.91 -2.77 0.13
C MET A 416 -23.19 -3.27 0.80
N TRP A 417 -23.27 -4.54 1.07
CA TRP A 417 -24.41 -5.13 1.76
C TRP A 417 -24.25 -5.04 3.28
N ASP A 418 -25.21 -4.40 3.96
CA ASP A 418 -25.43 -4.56 5.38
C ASP A 418 -26.14 -5.90 5.61
N LEU A 419 -25.39 -6.89 6.06
CA LEU A 419 -25.91 -8.25 6.26
C LEU A 419 -26.92 -8.33 7.39
N ASN A 420 -26.89 -7.42 8.36
CA ASN A 420 -27.88 -7.37 9.43
C ASN A 420 -29.26 -6.98 8.89
N SER A 421 -29.30 -6.07 7.91
CA SER A 421 -30.51 -5.62 7.26
C SER A 421 -30.89 -6.43 6.01
N TYR A 422 -29.99 -7.30 5.54
CA TYR A 422 -30.17 -8.07 4.30
C TYR A 422 -31.35 -9.05 4.34
N GLY A 423 -31.86 -9.36 5.52
CA GLY A 423 -33.06 -10.17 5.67
C GLY A 423 -32.81 -11.59 6.15
N PHE A 424 -31.80 -11.80 6.95
CA PHE A 424 -31.53 -13.06 7.63
C PHE A 424 -31.89 -12.96 9.13
N PRO A 425 -33.16 -12.71 9.48
CA PRO A 425 -33.57 -12.54 10.87
C PRO A 425 -33.31 -13.82 11.68
N GLY A 426 -32.77 -13.64 12.88
CA GLY A 426 -32.49 -14.77 13.80
C GLY A 426 -31.12 -15.42 13.60
N LEU A 427 -30.31 -14.98 12.62
CA LEU A 427 -28.95 -15.50 12.45
C LEU A 427 -27.92 -14.68 13.23
N TYR A 428 -28.22 -13.41 13.51
CA TYR A 428 -27.38 -12.56 14.33
C TYR A 428 -27.54 -12.90 15.83
N PRO A 429 -26.49 -12.90 16.67
CA PRO A 429 -25.15 -12.43 16.39
C PRO A 429 -24.18 -13.49 15.83
N ASN A 430 -24.63 -14.57 15.26
CA ASN A 430 -23.74 -15.58 14.69
C ASN A 430 -23.31 -15.16 13.28
N ALA A 431 -22.22 -14.43 13.18
CA ALA A 431 -21.69 -13.89 11.93
C ALA A 431 -21.50 -14.97 10.84
N GLY A 432 -20.98 -16.13 11.20
CA GLY A 432 -20.79 -17.24 10.26
C GLY A 432 -22.10 -17.70 9.60
N ASN A 433 -23.20 -17.72 10.32
CA ASN A 433 -24.50 -18.07 9.74
C ASN A 433 -25.02 -17.01 8.78
N ILE A 434 -24.78 -15.71 9.07
CA ILE A 434 -25.20 -14.60 8.20
C ILE A 434 -24.42 -14.64 6.89
N VAL A 435 -23.09 -14.78 6.97
CA VAL A 435 -22.23 -14.86 5.78
C VAL A 435 -22.61 -16.06 4.94
N LYS A 436 -22.74 -17.23 5.55
CA LYS A 436 -23.11 -18.45 4.86
C LYS A 436 -24.45 -18.34 4.14
N ALA A 437 -25.45 -17.75 4.77
CA ALA A 437 -26.76 -17.54 4.16
C ALA A 437 -26.69 -16.61 2.96
N PHE A 438 -25.90 -15.52 3.04
CA PHE A 438 -25.66 -14.62 1.92
C PHE A 438 -24.94 -15.33 0.76
N GLU A 439 -23.90 -16.09 1.08
CA GLU A 439 -23.10 -16.81 0.08
C GLU A 439 -23.93 -17.89 -0.63
N GLU A 440 -24.71 -18.66 0.11
CA GLU A 440 -25.60 -19.68 -0.46
C GLU A 440 -26.71 -19.08 -1.33
N GLU A 441 -27.35 -18.00 -0.89
CA GLU A 441 -28.41 -17.33 -1.65
C GLU A 441 -27.90 -16.76 -2.97
N ASN A 442 -26.68 -16.19 -2.98
CA ASN A 442 -26.15 -15.46 -4.13
C ASN A 442 -25.12 -16.26 -4.92
N ASN A 443 -24.78 -17.46 -4.49
CA ASN A 443 -23.69 -18.26 -5.04
C ASN A 443 -22.41 -17.42 -5.17
N ALA A 444 -21.97 -16.91 -4.02
CA ALA A 444 -20.89 -15.96 -3.90
C ALA A 444 -19.98 -16.29 -2.72
N THR A 445 -18.84 -15.63 -2.64
CA THR A 445 -17.92 -15.65 -1.50
C THR A 445 -17.70 -14.24 -0.98
N VAL A 446 -17.92 -14.00 0.31
CA VAL A 446 -17.62 -12.72 0.95
C VAL A 446 -16.13 -12.71 1.31
N LEU A 447 -15.33 -12.02 0.52
CA LEU A 447 -13.87 -11.97 0.68
C LEU A 447 -13.44 -11.04 1.81
N ALA A 448 -14.17 -9.94 2.04
CA ALA A 448 -13.77 -8.96 3.06
C ALA A 448 -14.91 -8.03 3.49
N THR A 449 -14.67 -7.40 4.65
CA THR A 449 -15.53 -6.41 5.30
C THR A 449 -14.72 -5.21 5.80
N TRP A 450 -15.31 -4.31 6.56
CA TRP A 450 -14.61 -3.21 7.24
C TRP A 450 -13.52 -3.70 8.19
N GLY A 451 -12.40 -2.97 8.24
CA GLY A 451 -11.25 -3.33 9.05
C GLY A 451 -11.51 -3.40 10.54
N HIS A 452 -12.34 -2.52 11.07
CA HIS A 452 -12.62 -2.43 12.50
C HIS A 452 -13.70 -3.42 13.01
N VAL A 453 -14.33 -4.19 12.12
CA VAL A 453 -15.31 -5.20 12.52
C VAL A 453 -14.67 -6.59 12.60
N THR A 454 -15.00 -7.29 13.65
CA THR A 454 -14.55 -8.66 13.90
C THR A 454 -15.65 -9.69 13.62
N ASP A 455 -16.83 -9.24 13.23
CA ASP A 455 -17.94 -10.05 12.75
C ASP A 455 -18.44 -9.50 11.39
N TYR A 456 -18.98 -10.36 10.55
CA TYR A 456 -19.48 -9.96 9.24
C TYR A 456 -20.84 -9.30 9.35
N CYS A 457 -20.83 -8.03 9.73
CA CYS A 457 -22.05 -7.22 9.60
C CYS A 457 -22.24 -6.70 8.18
N CYS A 458 -21.18 -6.59 7.38
CA CYS A 458 -21.21 -6.07 6.03
C CYS A 458 -20.39 -6.94 5.06
N ALA A 459 -20.84 -7.07 3.82
CA ALA A 459 -20.09 -7.64 2.73
C ALA A 459 -19.53 -6.54 1.84
N GLY A 460 -18.25 -6.19 2.04
CA GLY A 460 -17.58 -5.08 1.35
C GLY A 460 -16.87 -5.49 0.07
N MET A 461 -16.31 -6.69 0.03
CA MET A 461 -15.76 -7.32 -1.17
C MET A 461 -16.40 -8.68 -1.35
N VAL A 462 -17.00 -8.94 -2.50
CA VAL A 462 -17.71 -10.18 -2.83
C VAL A 462 -17.24 -10.71 -4.17
N GLU A 463 -16.90 -11.99 -4.20
CA GLU A 463 -16.66 -12.74 -5.43
C GLU A 463 -17.89 -13.56 -5.81
N PHE A 464 -18.45 -13.25 -6.98
CA PHE A 464 -19.48 -14.04 -7.62
C PHE A 464 -18.82 -15.01 -8.61
N THR A 465 -18.70 -16.26 -8.20
CA THR A 465 -18.05 -17.29 -9.01
C THR A 465 -18.91 -17.69 -10.22
N SER A 466 -18.26 -18.26 -11.22
CA SER A 466 -18.94 -18.75 -12.42
C SER A 466 -19.99 -19.84 -12.10
N THR A 467 -21.04 -19.84 -12.87
CA THR A 467 -22.13 -20.84 -12.81
C THR A 467 -22.47 -21.35 -14.20
N ALA A 468 -23.39 -22.28 -14.30
CA ALA A 468 -23.87 -22.76 -15.61
C ALA A 468 -24.53 -21.65 -16.46
N GLU A 469 -25.17 -20.68 -15.82
CA GLU A 469 -25.82 -19.53 -16.47
C GLU A 469 -24.86 -18.37 -16.70
N TYR A 470 -23.93 -18.15 -15.79
CA TYR A 470 -22.95 -17.07 -15.80
C TYR A 470 -21.55 -17.68 -15.83
N GLN A 471 -20.95 -17.75 -17.02
CA GLN A 471 -19.68 -18.44 -17.19
C GLN A 471 -18.49 -17.57 -16.71
N GLY A 472 -18.68 -16.28 -16.58
CA GLY A 472 -17.69 -15.36 -16.03
C GLY A 472 -17.67 -15.30 -14.50
N THR A 473 -16.58 -14.75 -13.95
CA THR A 473 -16.43 -14.40 -12.53
C THR A 473 -16.56 -12.89 -12.38
N CYS A 474 -17.18 -12.44 -11.28
CA CYS A 474 -17.28 -11.03 -10.96
C CYS A 474 -16.78 -10.76 -9.53
N ILE A 475 -15.91 -9.77 -9.35
CA ILE A 475 -15.60 -9.22 -8.03
C ILE A 475 -16.28 -7.86 -7.91
N ALA A 476 -17.08 -7.69 -6.84
CA ALA A 476 -17.70 -6.44 -6.44
C ALA A 476 -17.00 -5.92 -5.17
N LEU A 477 -16.41 -4.73 -5.26
CA LEU A 477 -15.70 -4.05 -4.17
C LEU A 477 -16.36 -2.70 -3.91
N GLY A 478 -17.06 -2.58 -2.79
CA GLY A 478 -17.83 -1.38 -2.43
C GLY A 478 -17.45 -0.77 -1.09
N LEU A 479 -16.21 -0.94 -0.66
CA LEU A 479 -15.68 -0.30 0.55
C LEU A 479 -15.26 1.13 0.22
N ALA A 480 -15.76 2.11 0.97
CA ALA A 480 -15.41 3.52 0.83
C ALA A 480 -13.90 3.79 0.97
N ALA A 481 -13.19 2.92 1.68
CA ALA A 481 -11.73 3.00 1.78
C ALA A 481 -10.99 2.74 0.44
N TYR A 482 -11.68 2.30 -0.60
CA TYR A 482 -11.10 2.12 -1.93
C TYR A 482 -11.11 3.42 -2.73
N GLU A 483 -10.30 4.36 -2.31
CA GLU A 483 -10.20 5.72 -2.82
C GLU A 483 -8.92 5.93 -3.65
N TRP A 484 -9.07 6.34 -4.89
CA TRP A 484 -7.92 6.47 -5.80
C TRP A 484 -7.18 7.80 -5.69
N ASN A 485 -7.82 8.86 -5.27
CA ASN A 485 -7.21 10.19 -5.18
C ASN A 485 -7.48 10.89 -3.86
N GLN A 486 -7.29 10.22 -2.76
CA GLN A 486 -7.49 10.86 -1.46
C GLN A 486 -6.66 12.12 -1.27
N ASN A 487 -7.37 13.26 -1.18
CA ASN A 487 -6.77 14.57 -0.95
C ASN A 487 -5.53 14.84 -1.83
N SER A 488 -5.65 14.70 -3.14
CA SER A 488 -4.58 14.95 -4.11
C SER A 488 -3.39 14.00 -3.97
N ASN A 489 -3.64 12.71 -3.83
CA ASN A 489 -2.61 11.65 -3.73
C ASN A 489 -1.73 11.74 -2.47
N LEU A 490 -2.28 12.16 -1.36
CA LEU A 490 -1.58 12.16 -0.06
C LEU A 490 -1.80 10.87 0.74
N ASN A 491 -2.47 9.88 0.16
CA ASN A 491 -2.73 8.62 0.83
C ASN A 491 -1.46 7.77 0.95
N VAL A 492 -1.02 7.51 2.16
CA VAL A 492 0.21 6.73 2.43
C VAL A 492 0.06 5.23 2.11
N TYR A 493 -1.16 4.74 1.96
CA TYR A 493 -1.46 3.35 1.59
C TYR A 493 -1.96 3.20 0.15
N GLN A 494 -1.74 4.21 -0.70
CA GLN A 494 -2.14 4.15 -2.11
C GLN A 494 -1.58 2.90 -2.82
N ASP A 495 -0.37 2.48 -2.45
CA ASP A 495 0.24 1.27 -3.01
C ASP A 495 -0.58 0.00 -2.75
N ASN A 496 -1.28 -0.09 -1.61
CA ASN A 496 -2.18 -1.22 -1.36
C ASN A 496 -3.41 -1.20 -2.27
N ILE A 497 -3.96 -0.02 -2.57
CA ILE A 497 -5.08 0.14 -3.53
C ILE A 497 -4.62 -0.28 -4.92
N VAL A 498 -3.48 0.24 -5.36
CA VAL A 498 -2.85 -0.10 -6.64
C VAL A 498 -2.62 -1.60 -6.76
N LEU A 499 -1.97 -2.19 -5.76
CA LEU A 499 -1.63 -3.61 -5.77
C LEU A 499 -2.87 -4.50 -5.73
N MET A 500 -3.84 -4.18 -4.88
CA MET A 500 -5.11 -4.90 -4.82
C MET A 500 -5.85 -4.86 -6.16
N THR A 501 -5.93 -3.69 -6.79
CA THR A 501 -6.57 -3.53 -8.11
C THR A 501 -5.86 -4.37 -9.17
N LYS A 502 -4.53 -4.28 -9.23
CA LYS A 502 -3.71 -5.09 -10.13
C LYS A 502 -3.96 -6.59 -9.92
N ASN A 503 -3.92 -7.02 -8.66
CA ASN A 503 -4.16 -8.41 -8.28
C ASN A 503 -5.57 -8.88 -8.69
N ILE A 504 -6.60 -8.05 -8.49
CA ILE A 504 -7.98 -8.37 -8.90
C ILE A 504 -8.06 -8.55 -10.42
N LEU A 505 -7.50 -7.62 -11.18
CA LEU A 505 -7.54 -7.68 -12.64
C LEU A 505 -6.78 -8.90 -13.17
N HIS A 506 -5.61 -9.22 -12.60
CA HIS A 506 -4.85 -10.43 -12.98
C HIS A 506 -5.59 -11.73 -12.59
N TYR A 507 -6.13 -11.77 -11.38
CA TYR A 507 -6.89 -12.93 -10.90
C TYR A 507 -8.08 -13.23 -11.80
N LEU A 508 -8.85 -12.20 -12.15
CA LEU A 508 -10.00 -12.33 -13.03
C LEU A 508 -9.60 -12.70 -14.47
N SER A 509 -8.54 -12.06 -14.98
CA SER A 509 -8.02 -12.35 -16.32
C SER A 509 -7.55 -13.82 -16.45
N ALA A 510 -6.95 -14.38 -15.41
CA ALA A 510 -6.51 -15.78 -15.40
C ALA A 510 -7.66 -16.81 -15.36
N LYS A 511 -8.90 -16.36 -15.15
CA LYS A 511 -10.10 -17.21 -15.13
C LYS A 511 -10.81 -17.33 -16.50
N LYS A 512 -10.37 -16.60 -17.51
CA LYS A 512 -10.95 -16.62 -18.86
C LYS A 512 -10.58 -17.87 -19.67
#